data_71059d0586411dcf159c3b13bbb8797c
#
_entry.id   71059d0586411dcf159c3b13bbb8797c
#
_cell.length_a   1.000
_cell.length_b   1.000
_cell.length_c   1.000
_cell.angle_alpha   90.00
_cell.angle_beta   90.00
_cell.angle_gamma   90.00
#
_symmetry.space_group_name_H-M   'P 1'
#
loop_
_entity.id
_entity.type
_entity.pdbx_description
1 polymer ?
#
loop_
_entity_poly.entity_id
_entity_poly.type
_entity_poly.pdbx_seq_one_letter_code
_entity_poly.pdbx_strand_id
1 'polypeptide(L)'
;RISSLEPDGFGERFLDLFEHPKLTPHLHLCLQSGSDRVLLRMRRMYDVKTYRKWVDKIRSRYPGFNLSTDVIVGFPGETEEDFRATADFIEDIGFAHVHTFKYSKRDGTRAARMDEQVPEQVKNERSEVIRELSKKKKTEYYHTLIGKEKQVLT
;
A
#
# COMPACT_ATOMS: atom_id res chain seq x y z
N ARG A 1 15.55 8.71 -1.41
CA ARG A 1 14.31 7.93 -1.43
C ARG A 1 13.25 8.64 -0.62
N ILE A 2 12.02 8.70 -1.14
CA ILE A 2 10.86 9.27 -0.44
C ILE A 2 10.02 8.10 0.06
N SER A 3 9.57 8.18 1.32
CA SER A 3 8.82 7.09 1.94
C SER A 3 7.72 7.57 2.90
N SER A 4 6.75 6.69 3.14
CA SER A 4 5.68 6.87 4.13
C SER A 4 4.77 8.08 3.87
N LEU A 5 4.41 8.28 2.60
CA LEU A 5 3.46 9.31 2.20
C LEU A 5 2.06 8.72 1.99
N GLU A 6 1.06 9.52 2.25
CA GLU A 6 -0.33 9.27 1.85
C GLU A 6 -0.67 10.08 0.59
N PRO A 7 -1.62 9.63 -0.25
CA PRO A 7 -1.91 10.28 -1.54
C PRO A 7 -2.70 11.60 -1.42
N ASP A 8 -2.98 12.03 -0.20
CA ASP A 8 -3.59 13.31 0.09
C ASP A 8 -2.53 14.43 0.15
N GLY A 9 -2.80 15.53 -0.46
CA GLY A 9 -1.94 16.72 -0.39
C GLY A 9 -0.77 16.75 -1.37
N PHE A 10 -0.66 15.81 -2.31
CA PHE A 10 0.30 15.94 -3.40
C PHE A 10 -0.09 17.10 -4.33
N GLY A 11 0.79 18.09 -4.44
CA GLY A 11 0.68 19.09 -5.49
C GLY A 11 0.98 18.50 -6.87
N GLU A 12 0.51 19.16 -7.92
CA GLU A 12 0.71 18.68 -9.31
C GLU A 12 2.18 18.49 -9.67
N ARG A 13 3.06 19.28 -9.08
CA ARG A 13 4.52 19.24 -9.30
C ARG A 13 5.26 18.20 -8.45
N PHE A 14 4.57 17.43 -7.61
CA PHE A 14 5.21 16.44 -6.74
C PHE A 14 6.06 15.45 -7.54
N LEU A 15 5.57 15.01 -8.69
CA LEU A 15 6.28 14.04 -9.53
C LEU A 15 7.55 14.61 -10.17
N ASP A 16 7.65 15.94 -10.32
CA ASP A 16 8.86 16.60 -10.87
C ASP A 16 10.09 16.35 -9.99
N LEU A 17 9.89 16.08 -8.70
CA LEU A 17 10.98 15.74 -7.79
C LEU A 17 11.80 14.53 -8.25
N PHE A 18 11.17 13.58 -8.92
CA PHE A 18 11.84 12.35 -9.39
C PHE A 18 12.69 12.54 -10.65
N GLU A 19 12.68 13.74 -11.25
CA GLU A 19 13.63 14.13 -12.29
C GLU A 19 15.01 14.45 -11.71
N HIS A 20 15.09 14.67 -10.40
CA HIS A 20 16.35 14.98 -9.73
C HIS A 20 17.23 13.72 -9.65
N PRO A 21 18.49 13.76 -10.14
CA PRO A 21 19.36 12.58 -10.28
C PRO A 21 19.74 11.89 -8.96
N LYS A 22 19.58 12.57 -7.83
CA LYS A 22 19.81 11.99 -6.49
C LYS A 22 18.58 11.31 -5.90
N LEU A 23 17.43 11.38 -6.57
CA LEU A 23 16.22 10.68 -6.12
C LEU A 23 16.06 9.37 -6.88
N THR A 24 15.98 8.29 -6.12
CA THR A 24 15.69 6.97 -6.65
C THR A 24 14.26 6.92 -7.17
N PRO A 25 13.95 6.26 -8.31
CA PRO A 25 12.59 6.07 -8.82
C PRO A 25 11.82 5.05 -7.97
N HIS A 26 11.62 5.40 -6.72
CA HIS A 26 10.94 4.63 -5.69
C HIS A 26 10.08 5.53 -4.82
N LEU A 27 8.86 5.11 -4.56
CA LEU A 27 7.96 5.75 -3.62
C LEU A 27 7.30 4.69 -2.73
N HIS A 28 7.34 4.94 -1.43
CA HIS A 28 6.52 4.20 -0.49
C HIS A 28 5.24 5.01 -0.23
N LEU A 29 4.16 4.60 -0.91
CA LEU A 29 2.85 5.24 -0.84
C LEU A 29 1.91 4.38 -0.01
N CYS A 30 1.50 4.88 1.16
CA CYS A 30 0.70 4.12 2.12
C CYS A 30 -0.74 3.95 1.64
N LEU A 31 -1.17 2.69 1.42
CA LEU A 31 -2.55 2.34 1.06
C LEU A 31 -3.43 2.16 2.29
N GLN A 32 -2.90 1.50 3.30
CA GLN A 32 -3.54 1.10 4.55
C GLN A 32 -4.67 0.07 4.37
N SER A 33 -5.60 0.27 3.44
CA SER A 33 -6.67 -0.67 3.07
C SER A 33 -7.12 -0.42 1.61
N GLY A 34 -7.55 -1.46 0.93
CA GLY A 34 -8.20 -1.37 -0.39
C GLY A 34 -9.72 -1.21 -0.32
N SER A 35 -10.28 -0.97 0.86
CA SER A 35 -11.70 -0.69 1.07
C SER A 35 -11.91 0.75 1.53
N ASP A 36 -12.72 1.52 0.78
CA ASP A 36 -13.07 2.89 1.14
C ASP A 36 -13.78 2.96 2.49
N ARG A 37 -14.59 1.94 2.82
CA ARG A 37 -15.26 1.83 4.11
C ARG A 37 -14.27 1.73 5.25
N VAL A 38 -13.22 0.93 5.10
CA VAL A 38 -12.16 0.79 6.12
C VAL A 38 -11.28 2.03 6.17
N LEU A 39 -10.92 2.63 5.04
CA LEU A 39 -10.17 3.89 4.97
C LEU A 39 -10.91 5.00 5.74
N LEU A 40 -12.23 5.14 5.52
CA LEU A 40 -13.06 6.09 6.25
C LEU A 40 -13.06 5.82 7.77
N ARG A 41 -13.16 4.53 8.18
CA ARG A 41 -13.08 4.13 9.59
C ARG A 41 -11.72 4.44 10.21
N MET A 42 -10.63 4.35 9.42
CA MET A 42 -9.27 4.76 9.79
C MET A 42 -9.09 6.28 9.79
N ARG A 43 -10.09 7.06 9.34
CA ARG A 43 -10.03 8.51 9.14
C ARG A 43 -8.96 8.92 8.13
N ARG A 44 -8.80 8.15 7.05
CA ARG A 44 -7.96 8.56 5.93
C ARG A 44 -8.69 9.57 5.07
N MET A 45 -7.92 10.53 4.52
CA MET A 45 -8.45 11.65 3.72
C MET A 45 -8.43 11.35 2.22
N TYR A 46 -8.23 10.10 1.86
CA TYR A 46 -8.22 9.60 0.48
C TYR A 46 -9.05 8.34 0.35
N ASP A 47 -9.47 8.05 -0.87
CA ASP A 47 -10.15 6.83 -1.27
C ASP A 47 -9.28 5.99 -2.22
N VAL A 48 -9.73 4.79 -2.51
CA VAL A 48 -9.07 3.83 -3.41
C VAL A 48 -8.93 4.41 -4.83
N LYS A 49 -9.91 5.20 -5.28
CA LYS A 49 -9.89 5.85 -6.59
C LYS A 49 -8.79 6.91 -6.67
N THR A 50 -8.65 7.75 -5.65
CA THR A 50 -7.57 8.74 -5.55
C THR A 50 -6.21 8.07 -5.52
N TYR A 51 -6.07 6.99 -4.76
CA TYR A 51 -4.83 6.22 -4.71
C TYR A 51 -4.46 5.68 -6.11
N ARG A 52 -5.40 5.03 -6.80
CA ARG A 52 -5.20 4.51 -8.15
C ARG A 52 -4.78 5.60 -9.13
N LYS A 53 -5.46 6.76 -9.10
CA LYS A 53 -5.11 7.90 -9.96
C LYS A 53 -3.64 8.33 -9.81
N TRP A 54 -3.10 8.30 -8.59
CA TRP A 54 -1.70 8.61 -8.37
C TRP A 54 -0.76 7.52 -8.90
N VAL A 55 -1.10 6.24 -8.70
CA VAL A 55 -0.35 5.13 -9.28
C VAL A 55 -0.28 5.24 -10.80
N ASP A 56 -1.41 5.50 -11.45
CA ASP A 56 -1.49 5.64 -12.91
C ASP A 56 -0.66 6.82 -13.41
N LYS A 57 -0.72 7.97 -12.74
CA LYS A 57 0.12 9.15 -13.07
C LYS A 57 1.61 8.82 -12.94
N ILE A 58 2.01 8.16 -11.86
CA ILE A 58 3.41 7.77 -11.62
C ILE A 58 3.88 6.84 -12.73
N ARG A 59 3.13 5.80 -13.06
CA ARG A 59 3.49 4.81 -14.08
C ARG A 59 3.51 5.37 -15.49
N SER A 60 2.58 6.26 -15.81
CA SER A 60 2.57 6.94 -17.11
C SER A 60 3.80 7.80 -17.32
N ARG A 61 4.26 8.50 -16.27
CA ARG A 61 5.43 9.37 -16.35
C ARG A 61 6.76 8.61 -16.23
N TYR A 62 6.78 7.57 -15.39
CA TYR A 62 7.99 6.81 -15.06
C TYR A 62 7.73 5.30 -15.19
N PRO A 63 7.77 4.72 -16.40
CA PRO A 63 7.60 3.28 -16.58
C PRO A 63 8.63 2.47 -15.77
N GLY A 64 8.15 1.46 -15.04
CA GLY A 64 8.99 0.62 -14.18
C GLY A 64 9.35 1.24 -12.83
N PHE A 65 8.63 2.29 -12.42
CA PHE A 65 8.77 2.91 -11.10
C PHE A 65 8.47 1.91 -9.98
N ASN A 66 9.32 1.90 -8.96
CA ASN A 66 9.17 1.01 -7.81
C ASN A 66 8.18 1.60 -6.82
N LEU A 67 7.02 0.95 -6.68
CA LEU A 67 6.00 1.30 -5.68
C LEU A 67 5.95 0.24 -4.60
N SER A 68 6.07 0.68 -3.35
CA SER A 68 5.80 -0.13 -2.17
C SER A 68 4.70 0.50 -1.32
N THR A 69 4.07 -0.29 -0.46
CA THR A 69 2.95 0.17 0.36
C THR A 69 2.88 -0.53 1.71
N ASP A 70 2.13 0.07 2.63
CA ASP A 70 1.70 -0.52 3.90
C ASP A 70 0.22 -0.89 3.82
N VAL A 71 -0.13 -2.04 4.40
CA VAL A 71 -1.50 -2.50 4.59
C VAL A 71 -1.71 -2.98 6.02
N ILE A 72 -2.82 -2.57 6.62
CA ILE A 72 -3.25 -3.02 7.94
C ILE A 72 -4.44 -3.94 7.76
N VAL A 73 -4.32 -5.19 8.20
CA VAL A 73 -5.41 -6.17 8.20
C VAL A 73 -6.05 -6.30 9.58
N GLY A 74 -7.34 -6.57 9.59
CA GLY A 74 -8.10 -6.76 10.83
C GLY A 74 -8.34 -5.48 11.60
N PHE A 75 -8.43 -4.34 10.92
CA PHE A 75 -8.89 -3.10 11.55
C PHE A 75 -10.33 -3.29 12.08
N PRO A 76 -10.72 -2.69 13.23
CA PRO A 76 -12.05 -2.87 13.77
C PRO A 76 -13.17 -2.61 12.76
N GLY A 77 -14.04 -3.59 12.58
CA GLY A 77 -15.12 -3.59 11.60
C GLY A 77 -14.75 -3.96 10.17
N GLU A 78 -13.51 -4.38 9.90
CA GLU A 78 -13.15 -4.92 8.59
C GLU A 78 -13.87 -6.24 8.35
N THR A 79 -14.73 -6.29 7.32
CA THR A 79 -15.43 -7.50 6.90
C THR A 79 -14.56 -8.37 5.96
N GLU A 80 -15.07 -9.55 5.63
CA GLU A 80 -14.41 -10.40 4.63
C GLU A 80 -14.42 -9.74 3.24
N GLU A 81 -15.50 -9.01 2.90
CA GLU A 81 -15.59 -8.27 1.64
C GLU A 81 -14.56 -7.14 1.57
N ASP A 82 -14.35 -6.40 2.65
CA ASP A 82 -13.33 -5.36 2.73
C ASP A 82 -11.91 -5.93 2.57
N PHE A 83 -11.67 -7.07 3.20
CA PHE A 83 -10.39 -7.76 3.10
C PHE A 83 -10.14 -8.23 1.66
N ARG A 84 -11.14 -8.84 1.00
CA ARG A 84 -11.05 -9.24 -0.41
C ARG A 84 -10.79 -8.04 -1.31
N ALA A 85 -11.52 -6.95 -1.13
CA ALA A 85 -11.28 -5.71 -1.88
C ALA A 85 -9.83 -5.23 -1.73
N THR A 86 -9.24 -5.37 -0.53
CA THR A 86 -7.84 -5.04 -0.29
C THR A 86 -6.88 -5.98 -1.04
N ALA A 87 -7.12 -7.28 -1.00
CA ALA A 87 -6.30 -8.27 -1.70
C ALA A 87 -6.39 -8.07 -3.24
N ASP A 88 -7.60 -7.89 -3.78
CA ASP A 88 -7.84 -7.65 -5.20
C ASP A 88 -7.15 -6.36 -5.67
N PHE A 89 -7.19 -5.31 -4.86
CA PHE A 89 -6.52 -4.05 -5.17
C PHE A 89 -4.99 -4.20 -5.20
N ILE A 90 -4.42 -4.97 -4.28
CA ILE A 90 -2.98 -5.27 -4.26
C ILE A 90 -2.57 -6.08 -5.50
N GLU A 91 -3.39 -7.10 -5.86
CA GLU A 91 -3.16 -7.93 -7.06
C GLU A 91 -3.14 -7.06 -8.31
N ASP A 92 -4.11 -6.19 -8.46
CA ASP A 92 -4.32 -5.35 -9.64
C ASP A 92 -3.26 -4.23 -9.76
N ILE A 93 -2.93 -3.56 -8.67
CA ILE A 93 -1.86 -2.55 -8.67
C ILE A 93 -0.48 -3.18 -8.93
N GLY A 94 -0.19 -4.36 -8.41
CA GLY A 94 1.11 -4.99 -8.62
C GLY A 94 2.27 -4.20 -7.99
N PHE A 95 2.24 -4.07 -6.67
CA PHE A 95 3.31 -3.43 -5.90
C PHE A 95 4.62 -4.24 -5.97
N ALA A 96 5.75 -3.56 -5.93
CA ALA A 96 7.05 -4.21 -5.76
C ALA A 96 7.23 -4.81 -4.36
N HIS A 97 6.54 -4.26 -3.37
CA HIS A 97 6.49 -4.79 -2.01
C HIS A 97 5.28 -4.27 -1.23
N VAL A 98 4.67 -5.12 -0.41
CA VAL A 98 3.61 -4.77 0.53
C VAL A 98 4.05 -5.15 1.94
N HIS A 99 4.16 -4.16 2.81
CA HIS A 99 4.36 -4.39 4.24
C HIS A 99 3.00 -4.63 4.90
N THR A 100 2.82 -5.79 5.47
CA THR A 100 1.57 -6.20 6.10
C THR A 100 1.64 -6.08 7.61
N PHE A 101 0.73 -5.34 8.18
CA PHE A 101 0.58 -5.18 9.62
C PHE A 101 -0.76 -5.71 10.07
N LYS A 102 -0.79 -6.48 11.16
CA LYS A 102 -2.03 -6.79 11.87
C LYS A 102 -2.41 -5.61 12.74
N TYR A 103 -3.67 -5.22 12.72
CA TYR A 103 -4.14 -4.22 13.66
C TYR A 103 -3.86 -4.65 15.10
N SER A 104 -3.19 -3.80 15.85
CA SER A 104 -2.91 -3.96 17.27
C SER A 104 -3.64 -2.90 18.07
N LYS A 105 -4.42 -3.34 19.06
CA LYS A 105 -5.15 -2.45 19.95
C LYS A 105 -4.14 -1.63 20.78
N ARG A 106 -4.30 -0.30 20.73
CA ARG A 106 -3.50 0.63 21.54
C ARG A 106 -4.41 1.44 22.41
N ASP A 107 -4.20 1.37 23.71
CA ASP A 107 -5.01 2.10 24.69
C ASP A 107 -5.04 3.61 24.39
N GLY A 108 -6.16 4.24 24.69
CA GLY A 108 -6.38 5.64 24.42
C GLY A 108 -6.81 6.00 22.99
N THR A 109 -6.64 5.08 22.02
CA THR A 109 -7.05 5.33 20.62
C THR A 109 -8.56 5.12 20.42
N ARG A 110 -9.12 5.82 19.42
CA ARG A 110 -10.51 5.59 19.01
C ARG A 110 -10.74 4.14 18.55
N ALA A 111 -9.82 3.61 17.76
CA ALA A 111 -9.91 2.24 17.23
C ALA A 111 -9.95 1.18 18.34
N ALA A 112 -9.25 1.42 19.47
CA ALA A 112 -9.29 0.53 20.61
C ALA A 112 -10.67 0.47 21.30
N ARG A 113 -11.50 1.50 21.11
CA ARG A 113 -12.85 1.62 21.70
C ARG A 113 -13.97 1.21 20.74
N MET A 114 -13.64 0.80 19.52
CA MET A 114 -14.61 0.27 18.57
C MET A 114 -15.04 -1.15 18.97
N ASP A 115 -16.33 -1.44 18.88
CA ASP A 115 -16.89 -2.72 19.34
C ASP A 115 -16.55 -3.89 18.39
N GLU A 116 -16.49 -3.65 17.10
CA GLU A 116 -16.29 -4.67 16.06
C GLU A 116 -14.80 -5.09 15.92
N GLN A 117 -14.18 -5.52 17.02
CA GLN A 117 -12.81 -6.01 17.01
C GLN A 117 -12.70 -7.33 16.22
N VAL A 118 -11.77 -7.42 15.30
CA VAL A 118 -11.51 -8.63 14.51
C VAL A 118 -10.73 -9.64 15.36
N PRO A 119 -11.15 -10.91 15.42
CA PRO A 119 -10.42 -11.94 16.15
C PRO A 119 -8.97 -12.11 15.68
N GLU A 120 -8.06 -12.44 16.61
CA GLU A 120 -6.65 -12.58 16.31
C GLU A 120 -6.36 -13.67 15.27
N GLN A 121 -7.13 -14.76 15.31
CA GLN A 121 -7.02 -15.83 14.31
C GLN A 121 -7.29 -15.29 12.90
N VAL A 122 -8.37 -14.52 12.70
CA VAL A 122 -8.74 -13.93 11.42
C VAL A 122 -7.66 -12.95 10.94
N LYS A 123 -7.09 -12.16 11.85
CA LYS A 123 -5.96 -11.27 11.51
C LYS A 123 -4.73 -12.06 11.04
N ASN A 124 -4.44 -13.18 11.67
CA ASN A 124 -3.33 -14.06 11.27
C ASN A 124 -3.55 -14.61 9.86
N GLU A 125 -4.72 -15.17 9.59
CA GLU A 125 -5.10 -15.71 8.27
C GLU A 125 -5.02 -14.63 7.19
N ARG A 126 -5.60 -13.45 7.43
CA ARG A 126 -5.53 -12.32 6.49
C ARG A 126 -4.10 -11.82 6.26
N SER A 127 -3.32 -11.75 7.32
CA SER A 127 -1.91 -11.36 7.23
C SER A 127 -1.09 -12.34 6.39
N GLU A 128 -1.34 -13.64 6.51
CA GLU A 128 -0.69 -14.68 5.72
C GLU A 128 -1.01 -14.50 4.22
N VAL A 129 -2.29 -14.37 3.88
CA VAL A 129 -2.74 -14.16 2.50
C VAL A 129 -2.05 -12.95 1.86
N ILE A 130 -2.00 -11.80 2.55
CA ILE A 130 -1.35 -10.59 1.99
C ILE A 130 0.16 -10.77 1.88
N ARG A 131 0.81 -11.49 2.80
CA ARG A 131 2.26 -11.77 2.71
C ARG A 131 2.60 -12.65 1.51
N GLU A 132 1.82 -13.70 1.26
CA GLU A 132 2.00 -14.56 0.09
C GLU A 132 1.77 -13.77 -1.20
N LEU A 133 0.73 -12.94 -1.24
CA LEU A 133 0.47 -12.05 -2.37
C LEU A 133 1.62 -11.06 -2.59
N SER A 134 2.14 -10.44 -1.53
CA SER A 134 3.30 -9.55 -1.59
C SER A 134 4.54 -10.24 -2.15
N LYS A 135 4.80 -11.48 -1.72
CA LYS A 135 5.92 -12.30 -2.21
C LYS A 135 5.78 -12.60 -3.71
N LYS A 136 4.58 -12.99 -4.15
CA LYS A 136 4.27 -13.19 -5.57
C LYS A 136 4.55 -11.92 -6.37
N LYS A 137 3.97 -10.78 -5.96
CA LYS A 137 4.14 -9.48 -6.65
C LYS A 137 5.58 -9.00 -6.69
N LYS A 138 6.32 -9.19 -5.62
CA LYS A 138 7.75 -8.89 -5.56
C LYS A 138 8.54 -9.72 -6.59
N THR A 139 8.22 -10.98 -6.73
CA THR A 139 8.85 -11.87 -7.73
C THR A 139 8.51 -11.40 -9.14
N GLU A 140 7.24 -11.10 -9.43
CA GLU A 140 6.79 -10.54 -10.70
C GLU A 140 7.55 -9.24 -11.03
N TYR A 141 7.67 -8.33 -10.07
CA TYR A 141 8.42 -7.08 -10.23
C TYR A 141 9.89 -7.35 -10.56
N TYR A 142 10.55 -8.29 -9.88
CA TYR A 142 11.94 -8.64 -10.16
C TYR A 142 12.11 -9.22 -11.57
N HIS A 143 11.17 -10.01 -12.06
CA HIS A 143 11.19 -10.50 -13.42
C HIS A 143 11.18 -9.37 -14.46
N THR A 144 10.51 -8.24 -14.17
CA THR A 144 10.53 -7.07 -15.05
C THR A 144 11.89 -6.39 -15.15
N LEU A 145 12.81 -6.68 -14.22
CA LEU A 145 14.14 -6.09 -14.16
C LEU A 145 15.21 -6.94 -14.87
N ILE A 146 14.93 -8.19 -15.20
CA ILE A 146 15.86 -9.10 -15.86
C ILE A 146 16.30 -8.49 -17.20
N GLY A 147 17.60 -8.47 -17.46
CA GLY A 147 18.18 -7.89 -18.67
C GLY A 147 18.25 -6.37 -18.71
N LYS A 148 17.91 -5.68 -17.61
CA LYS A 148 18.01 -4.22 -17.50
C LYS A 148 19.14 -3.81 -16.57
N GLU A 149 19.97 -2.86 -17.00
CA GLU A 149 20.93 -2.22 -16.10
C GLU A 149 20.23 -1.35 -15.08
N LYS A 150 20.62 -1.46 -13.82
CA LYS A 150 20.12 -0.67 -12.69
C LYS A 150 21.28 -0.16 -11.85
N GLN A 151 21.22 1.11 -11.48
CA GLN A 151 22.11 1.66 -10.47
C GLN A 151 21.67 1.17 -9.10
N VAL A 152 22.60 0.63 -8.32
CA VAL A 152 22.38 0.19 -6.95
C VAL A 152 23.29 0.96 -6.00
N LEU A 153 22.79 1.27 -4.82
CA LEU A 153 23.60 1.80 -3.74
C LEU A 153 24.18 0.60 -2.98
N THR A 154 25.48 0.52 -2.94
CA THR A 154 26.23 -0.49 -2.15
C THR A 154 26.65 0.10 -0.82
#